data_e5f071ae879e05bc9f17e66208a05d8d
#
_entry.id   e5f071ae879e05bc9f17e66208a05d8d
#
_cell.length_a   1.000
_cell.length_b   1.000
_cell.length_c   1.000
_cell.angle_alpha   90.00
_cell.angle_beta   90.00
_cell.angle_gamma   90.00
#
_symmetry.space_group_name_H-M   'P 1'
#
loop_
_entity.id
_entity.type
_entity.pdbx_description
1 polymer ?
#
loop_
_entity_poly.entity_id
_entity_poly.type
_entity_poly.pdbx_seq_one_letter_code
_entity_poly.pdbx_strand_id
1 'polypeptide(L)'
;VIGRAIGADNKENAGVAIGNTITLFMVLSIVLTVVLLALVKPIVSLIAIPEEAVSGTVAYLIICFIGIPFITAYNIISSIFRGMGDSKSPMYFIAVACAANIVLDYLFIGACSLGPIGAALGTTLAQTLSVIVSLIAIKVKKTGIHVSANALKPQREVMGEILKVGIPVAIQDGCIQVAFIIITMIANHRGLDTSAAVGIVEKIISAIFIIPSSMLATVSALSAQNIGAGKHDRAALTLKYATFITCTYGIVVAIVMQFIASGLLGLFTSDSNVVLLGTQYMRSYIIDTMFAGVHFCFSGYFAAYGKSYIGFLHNIISITFVRVPGSYLASKLFPATLFS
;
A
#
# COMPACT_ATOMS: atom_id res chain seq x y z
N VAL A 1 -7.65 16.08 -4.16
CA VAL A 1 -7.43 17.47 -4.61
C VAL A 1 -7.31 17.52 -6.14
N ILE A 2 -6.29 16.90 -6.75
CA ILE A 2 -6.04 16.91 -8.21
C ILE A 2 -7.27 16.45 -9.00
N GLY A 3 -7.86 15.30 -8.67
CA GLY A 3 -9.03 14.77 -9.37
C GLY A 3 -10.23 15.70 -9.33
N ARG A 4 -10.46 16.43 -8.23
CA ARG A 4 -11.52 17.43 -8.15
C ARG A 4 -11.27 18.62 -9.07
N ALA A 5 -10.04 19.13 -9.11
CA ALA A 5 -9.67 20.25 -9.99
C ALA A 5 -9.84 19.87 -11.47
N ILE A 6 -9.47 18.65 -11.85
CA ILE A 6 -9.64 18.11 -13.20
C ILE A 6 -11.12 17.93 -13.54
N GLY A 7 -11.92 17.39 -12.61
CA GLY A 7 -13.36 17.26 -12.80
C GLY A 7 -14.08 18.58 -12.99
N ALA A 8 -13.59 19.64 -12.36
CA ALA A 8 -14.09 21.01 -12.51
C ALA A 8 -13.58 21.71 -13.79
N ASP A 9 -12.83 21.04 -14.65
CA ASP A 9 -12.12 21.56 -15.83
C ASP A 9 -11.20 22.76 -15.53
N ASN A 10 -10.74 22.86 -14.27
CA ASN A 10 -9.84 23.91 -13.82
C ASN A 10 -8.38 23.46 -13.89
N LYS A 11 -7.77 23.62 -15.06
CA LYS A 11 -6.39 23.19 -15.33
C LYS A 11 -5.35 23.97 -14.53
N GLU A 12 -5.63 25.22 -14.19
CA GLU A 12 -4.74 26.05 -13.38
C GLU A 12 -4.65 25.51 -11.96
N ASN A 13 -5.79 25.31 -11.30
CA ASN A 13 -5.84 24.72 -9.96
C ASN A 13 -5.29 23.29 -9.94
N ALA A 14 -5.48 22.50 -11.01
CA ALA A 14 -4.87 21.20 -11.14
C ALA A 14 -3.34 21.30 -11.18
N GLY A 15 -2.79 22.24 -11.95
CA GLY A 15 -1.34 22.51 -12.01
C GLY A 15 -0.78 22.94 -10.67
N VAL A 16 -1.46 23.82 -9.96
CA VAL A 16 -1.08 24.26 -8.60
C VAL A 16 -1.11 23.10 -7.60
N ALA A 17 -2.17 22.27 -7.63
CA ALA A 17 -2.27 21.10 -6.76
C ALA A 17 -1.17 20.08 -7.04
N ILE A 18 -0.82 19.84 -8.31
CA ILE A 18 0.29 18.97 -8.70
C ILE A 18 1.63 19.53 -8.20
N GLY A 19 1.90 20.83 -8.44
CA GLY A 19 3.14 21.46 -8.02
C GLY A 19 3.34 21.40 -6.51
N ASN A 20 2.29 21.74 -5.73
CA ASN A 20 2.33 21.66 -4.27
C ASN A 20 2.48 20.20 -3.77
N THR A 21 1.86 19.22 -4.44
CA THR A 21 2.05 17.80 -4.13
C THR A 21 3.51 17.38 -4.32
N ILE A 22 4.12 17.76 -5.47
CA ILE A 22 5.52 17.47 -5.74
C ILE A 22 6.41 18.09 -4.66
N THR A 23 6.25 19.39 -4.38
CA THR A 23 7.10 20.09 -3.40
C THR A 23 6.94 19.48 -2.00
N LEU A 24 5.72 19.25 -1.54
CA LEU A 24 5.45 18.71 -0.21
C LEU A 24 6.09 17.32 -0.02
N PHE A 25 5.80 16.39 -0.92
CA PHE A 25 6.24 15.01 -0.75
C PHE A 25 7.72 14.82 -1.10
N MET A 26 8.28 15.60 -2.02
CA MET A 26 9.73 15.54 -2.29
C MET A 26 10.54 16.11 -1.12
N VAL A 27 10.13 17.22 -0.53
CA VAL A 27 10.78 17.74 0.69
C VAL A 27 10.67 16.74 1.82
N LEU A 28 9.48 16.18 2.05
CA LEU A 28 9.27 15.16 3.07
C LEU A 28 10.15 13.92 2.84
N SER A 29 10.27 13.45 1.61
CA SER A 29 11.10 12.29 1.27
C SER A 29 12.59 12.54 1.49
N ILE A 30 13.08 13.73 1.16
CA ILE A 30 14.48 14.11 1.41
C ILE A 30 14.75 14.20 2.91
N VAL A 31 13.87 14.86 3.68
CA VAL A 31 13.99 14.94 5.15
C VAL A 31 13.98 13.55 5.76
N LEU A 32 13.05 12.69 5.34
CA LEU A 32 12.96 11.31 5.82
C LEU A 32 14.22 10.51 5.48
N THR A 33 14.74 10.64 4.27
CA THR A 33 16.01 10.01 3.85
C THR A 33 17.16 10.42 4.76
N VAL A 34 17.34 11.73 5.00
CA VAL A 34 18.42 12.24 5.86
C VAL A 34 18.29 11.72 7.28
N VAL A 35 17.08 11.76 7.85
CA VAL A 35 16.81 11.27 9.21
C VAL A 35 17.08 9.76 9.30
N LEU A 36 16.61 8.95 8.36
CA LEU A 36 16.82 7.50 8.36
C LEU A 36 18.28 7.12 8.14
N LEU A 37 19.01 7.84 7.27
CA LEU A 37 20.45 7.64 7.11
C LEU A 37 21.22 7.95 8.40
N ALA A 38 20.82 9.00 9.14
CA ALA A 38 21.42 9.32 10.43
C ALA A 38 21.11 8.27 11.50
N LEU A 39 19.92 7.65 11.42
CA LEU A 39 19.44 6.67 12.38
C LEU A 39 19.72 5.20 12.00
N VAL A 40 20.39 4.92 10.87
CA VAL A 40 20.59 3.54 10.40
C VAL A 40 21.26 2.65 11.45
N LYS A 41 22.32 3.12 12.12
CA LYS A 41 23.02 2.35 13.16
C LYS A 41 22.14 2.11 14.40
N PRO A 42 21.48 3.12 15.00
CA PRO A 42 20.50 2.93 16.06
C PRO A 42 19.39 1.95 15.69
N ILE A 43 18.84 2.03 14.47
CA ILE A 43 17.79 1.12 14.00
C ILE A 43 18.30 -0.34 13.99
N VAL A 44 19.48 -0.58 13.41
CA VAL A 44 20.08 -1.92 13.35
C VAL A 44 20.37 -2.46 14.74
N SER A 45 20.87 -1.63 15.67
CA SER A 45 21.08 -2.01 17.05
C SER A 45 19.78 -2.37 17.79
N LEU A 46 18.69 -1.63 17.53
CA LEU A 46 17.39 -1.88 18.16
C LEU A 46 16.76 -3.22 17.73
N ILE A 47 17.00 -3.65 16.48
CA ILE A 47 16.46 -4.91 15.95
C ILE A 47 17.26 -6.11 16.44
N ALA A 48 18.38 -5.91 17.12
CA ALA A 48 19.25 -6.97 17.68
C ALA A 48 19.68 -8.02 16.63
N ILE A 49 20.15 -7.55 15.47
CA ILE A 49 20.63 -8.41 14.38
C ILE A 49 21.94 -9.10 14.79
N PRO A 50 22.17 -10.38 14.44
CA PRO A 50 23.43 -11.08 14.67
C PRO A 50 24.62 -10.30 14.09
N GLU A 51 25.75 -10.27 14.83
CA GLU A 51 26.94 -9.45 14.47
C GLU A 51 27.43 -9.68 13.04
N GLU A 52 27.37 -10.92 12.56
CA GLU A 52 27.77 -11.31 11.22
C GLU A 52 26.94 -10.64 10.12
N ALA A 53 25.66 -10.35 10.39
CA ALA A 53 24.72 -9.76 9.43
C ALA A 53 24.62 -8.22 9.52
N VAL A 54 25.19 -7.60 10.57
CA VAL A 54 25.09 -6.14 10.81
C VAL A 54 25.61 -5.33 9.62
N SER A 55 26.80 -5.66 9.12
CA SER A 55 27.43 -4.94 8.02
C SER A 55 26.59 -4.96 6.74
N GLY A 56 26.10 -6.15 6.36
CA GLY A 56 25.23 -6.33 5.20
C GLY A 56 23.90 -5.61 5.35
N THR A 57 23.30 -5.65 6.54
CA THR A 57 22.03 -4.97 6.83
C THR A 57 22.17 -3.45 6.78
N VAL A 58 23.24 -2.89 7.35
CA VAL A 58 23.51 -1.45 7.28
C VAL A 58 23.65 -1.00 5.82
N ALA A 59 24.43 -1.71 5.01
CA ALA A 59 24.60 -1.39 3.60
C ALA A 59 23.28 -1.49 2.82
N TYR A 60 22.50 -2.55 3.07
CA TYR A 60 21.15 -2.72 2.50
C TYR A 60 20.23 -1.54 2.82
N LEU A 61 20.13 -1.17 4.09
CA LEU A 61 19.27 -0.08 4.55
C LEU A 61 19.70 1.27 3.98
N ILE A 62 21.01 1.55 3.91
CA ILE A 62 21.51 2.80 3.32
C ILE A 62 21.02 2.92 1.87
N ILE A 63 21.15 1.87 1.07
CA ILE A 63 20.73 1.88 -0.34
C ILE A 63 19.21 2.06 -0.43
N CYS A 64 18.43 1.35 0.39
CA CYS A 64 16.98 1.50 0.44
C CYS A 64 16.56 2.93 0.84
N PHE A 65 17.22 3.53 1.83
CA PHE A 65 16.91 4.89 2.27
C PHE A 65 17.24 5.93 1.21
N ILE A 66 18.35 5.77 0.47
CA ILE A 66 18.67 6.59 -0.71
C ILE A 66 17.61 6.41 -1.80
N GLY A 67 16.97 5.25 -1.87
CA GLY A 67 15.89 4.96 -2.81
C GLY A 67 14.56 5.69 -2.52
N ILE A 68 14.33 6.18 -1.30
CA ILE A 68 13.06 6.80 -0.88
C ILE A 68 12.61 7.95 -1.79
N PRO A 69 13.45 8.92 -2.19
CA PRO A 69 13.02 9.99 -3.09
C PRO A 69 12.54 9.48 -4.45
N PHE A 70 13.14 8.43 -4.99
CA PHE A 70 12.74 7.84 -6.28
C PHE A 70 11.40 7.11 -6.17
N ILE A 71 11.21 6.32 -5.10
CA ILE A 71 9.93 5.67 -4.81
C ILE A 71 8.83 6.72 -4.63
N THR A 72 9.13 7.80 -3.91
CA THR A 72 8.18 8.91 -3.70
C THR A 72 7.85 9.61 -5.01
N ALA A 73 8.84 9.92 -5.85
CA ALA A 73 8.64 10.54 -7.16
C ALA A 73 7.73 9.65 -8.05
N TYR A 74 7.99 8.34 -8.12
CA TYR A 74 7.13 7.41 -8.82
C TYR A 74 5.69 7.43 -8.31
N ASN A 75 5.49 7.39 -6.99
CA ASN A 75 4.15 7.41 -6.39
C ASN A 75 3.41 8.72 -6.66
N ILE A 76 4.09 9.86 -6.63
CA ILE A 76 3.53 11.17 -6.99
C ILE A 76 3.05 11.12 -8.45
N ILE A 77 3.91 10.75 -9.39
CA ILE A 77 3.59 10.70 -10.81
C ILE A 77 2.41 9.75 -11.07
N SER A 78 2.44 8.55 -10.49
CA SER A 78 1.37 7.57 -10.61
C SER A 78 0.03 8.09 -10.06
N SER A 79 0.07 8.83 -8.94
CA SER A 79 -1.12 9.43 -8.35
C SER A 79 -1.68 10.57 -9.19
N ILE A 80 -0.82 11.36 -9.85
CA ILE A 80 -1.22 12.41 -10.80
C ILE A 80 -1.97 11.76 -11.99
N PHE A 81 -1.39 10.74 -12.62
CA PHE A 81 -2.02 10.04 -13.74
C PHE A 81 -3.38 9.42 -13.33
N ARG A 82 -3.45 8.76 -12.17
CA ARG A 82 -4.73 8.24 -11.65
C ARG A 82 -5.74 9.36 -11.40
N GLY A 83 -5.30 10.48 -10.84
CA GLY A 83 -6.12 11.67 -10.65
C GLY A 83 -6.67 12.26 -11.96
N MET A 84 -5.92 12.14 -13.05
CA MET A 84 -6.34 12.49 -14.41
C MET A 84 -7.26 11.46 -15.08
N GLY A 85 -7.47 10.29 -14.45
CA GLY A 85 -8.25 9.19 -15.02
C GLY A 85 -7.44 8.22 -15.89
N ASP A 86 -6.13 8.40 -15.99
CA ASP A 86 -5.23 7.49 -16.71
C ASP A 86 -4.60 6.48 -15.74
N SER A 87 -5.22 5.33 -15.57
CA SER A 87 -4.68 4.21 -14.78
C SER A 87 -3.76 3.29 -15.59
N LYS A 88 -3.79 3.38 -16.92
CA LYS A 88 -2.96 2.52 -17.79
C LYS A 88 -1.49 2.92 -17.74
N SER A 89 -1.19 4.22 -17.73
CA SER A 89 0.20 4.68 -17.70
C SER A 89 0.96 4.23 -16.45
N PRO A 90 0.44 4.40 -15.21
CA PRO A 90 1.08 3.84 -14.02
C PRO A 90 1.29 2.33 -14.09
N MET A 91 0.36 1.58 -14.68
CA MET A 91 0.52 0.14 -14.89
C MET A 91 1.75 -0.18 -15.75
N TYR A 92 1.96 0.53 -16.85
CA TYR A 92 3.14 0.33 -17.68
C TYR A 92 4.44 0.72 -16.95
N PHE A 93 4.41 1.78 -16.16
CA PHE A 93 5.60 2.21 -15.38
C PHE A 93 6.02 1.14 -14.39
N ILE A 94 5.06 0.55 -13.66
CA ILE A 94 5.36 -0.52 -12.70
C ILE A 94 5.76 -1.82 -13.41
N ALA A 95 5.18 -2.14 -14.56
CA ALA A 95 5.57 -3.32 -15.34
C ALA A 95 7.04 -3.22 -15.79
N VAL A 96 7.48 -2.05 -16.26
CA VAL A 96 8.89 -1.80 -16.61
C VAL A 96 9.78 -1.91 -15.37
N ALA A 97 9.35 -1.34 -14.22
CA ALA A 97 10.10 -1.46 -12.97
C ALA A 97 10.24 -2.92 -12.53
N CYS A 98 9.17 -3.71 -12.59
CA CYS A 98 9.21 -5.13 -12.23
C CYS A 98 10.15 -5.93 -13.14
N ALA A 99 10.06 -5.73 -14.45
CA ALA A 99 10.94 -6.40 -15.41
C ALA A 99 12.41 -6.03 -15.18
N ALA A 100 12.70 -4.74 -14.98
CA ALA A 100 14.03 -4.27 -14.65
C ALA A 100 14.54 -4.83 -13.32
N ASN A 101 13.69 -4.88 -12.28
CA ASN A 101 14.08 -5.43 -10.98
C ASN A 101 14.48 -6.90 -11.10
N ILE A 102 13.70 -7.72 -11.80
CA ILE A 102 14.02 -9.13 -12.03
C ILE A 102 15.39 -9.27 -12.70
N VAL A 103 15.64 -8.51 -13.78
CA VAL A 103 16.91 -8.57 -14.51
C VAL A 103 18.07 -8.11 -13.63
N LEU A 104 17.90 -7.00 -12.89
CA LEU A 104 18.93 -6.45 -12.01
C LEU A 104 19.22 -7.36 -10.81
N ASP A 105 18.21 -8.04 -10.26
CA ASP A 105 18.40 -8.99 -9.17
C ASP A 105 19.18 -10.21 -9.66
N TYR A 106 18.90 -10.76 -10.83
CA TYR A 106 19.71 -11.82 -11.44
C TYR A 106 21.16 -11.37 -11.70
N LEU A 107 21.34 -10.13 -12.13
CA LEU A 107 22.68 -9.58 -12.38
C LEU A 107 23.44 -9.36 -11.07
N PHE A 108 22.86 -8.65 -10.10
CA PHE A 108 23.59 -8.24 -8.90
C PHE A 108 23.70 -9.35 -7.85
N ILE A 109 22.66 -10.14 -7.67
CA ILE A 109 22.69 -11.25 -6.72
C ILE A 109 23.36 -12.47 -7.36
N GLY A 110 22.98 -12.80 -8.60
CA GLY A 110 23.49 -13.98 -9.30
C GLY A 110 24.90 -13.76 -9.84
N ALA A 111 25.09 -12.92 -10.87
CA ALA A 111 26.37 -12.78 -11.54
C ALA A 111 27.42 -12.03 -10.71
N CYS A 112 27.03 -10.96 -9.99
CA CYS A 112 27.95 -10.16 -9.19
C CYS A 112 28.11 -10.65 -7.75
N SER A 113 27.30 -11.62 -7.29
CA SER A 113 27.33 -12.19 -5.94
C SER A 113 27.26 -11.16 -4.80
N LEU A 114 26.53 -10.04 -5.00
CA LEU A 114 26.42 -8.95 -4.04
C LEU A 114 25.44 -9.23 -2.89
N GLY A 115 24.73 -10.37 -2.91
CA GLY A 115 23.80 -10.75 -1.86
C GLY A 115 22.73 -9.69 -1.55
N PRO A 116 22.51 -9.33 -0.26
CA PRO A 116 21.51 -8.35 0.13
C PRO A 116 21.72 -6.95 -0.49
N ILE A 117 22.98 -6.53 -0.67
CA ILE A 117 23.32 -5.26 -1.32
C ILE A 117 22.82 -5.26 -2.77
N GLY A 118 22.98 -6.39 -3.48
CA GLY A 118 22.48 -6.56 -4.84
C GLY A 118 20.98 -6.40 -4.94
N ALA A 119 20.22 -6.99 -4.01
CA ALA A 119 18.76 -6.86 -3.94
C ALA A 119 18.31 -5.39 -3.71
N ALA A 120 18.98 -4.67 -2.81
CA ALA A 120 18.70 -3.27 -2.56
C ALA A 120 18.98 -2.39 -3.78
N LEU A 121 20.12 -2.62 -4.46
CA LEU A 121 20.50 -1.92 -5.69
C LEU A 121 19.51 -2.23 -6.82
N GLY A 122 19.14 -3.50 -7.02
CA GLY A 122 18.18 -3.92 -8.03
C GLY A 122 16.85 -3.18 -7.87
N THR A 123 16.31 -3.16 -6.66
CA THR A 123 15.06 -2.46 -6.34
C THR A 123 15.17 -0.95 -6.55
N THR A 124 16.22 -0.31 -6.02
CA THR A 124 16.39 1.15 -6.11
C THR A 124 16.58 1.62 -7.54
N LEU A 125 17.39 0.90 -8.34
CA LEU A 125 17.61 1.22 -9.75
C LEU A 125 16.38 0.96 -10.61
N ALA A 126 15.62 -0.11 -10.34
CA ALA A 126 14.34 -0.38 -11.02
C ALA A 126 13.33 0.74 -10.77
N GLN A 127 13.22 1.25 -9.54
CA GLN A 127 12.35 2.39 -9.21
C GLN A 127 12.84 3.67 -9.91
N THR A 128 14.15 3.91 -9.96
CA THR A 128 14.74 5.05 -10.67
C THR A 128 14.40 4.99 -12.16
N LEU A 129 14.53 3.82 -12.77
CA LEU A 129 14.14 3.61 -14.17
C LEU A 129 12.65 3.89 -14.40
N SER A 130 11.79 3.44 -13.48
CA SER A 130 10.34 3.73 -13.53
C SER A 130 10.05 5.24 -13.51
N VAL A 131 10.77 6.01 -12.70
CA VAL A 131 10.67 7.47 -12.67
C VAL A 131 11.10 8.06 -14.02
N ILE A 132 12.22 7.63 -14.58
CA ILE A 132 12.69 8.12 -15.89
C ILE A 132 11.64 7.85 -16.97
N VAL A 133 11.13 6.63 -17.05
CA VAL A 133 10.10 6.25 -18.03
C VAL A 133 8.83 7.07 -17.84
N SER A 134 8.42 7.32 -16.60
CA SER A 134 7.24 8.11 -16.30
C SER A 134 7.41 9.60 -16.67
N LEU A 135 8.60 10.17 -16.47
CA LEU A 135 8.92 11.55 -16.91
C LEU A 135 8.93 11.67 -18.42
N ILE A 136 9.45 10.67 -19.14
CA ILE A 136 9.39 10.61 -20.60
C ILE A 136 7.92 10.55 -21.05
N ALA A 137 7.09 9.71 -20.40
CA ALA A 137 5.68 9.58 -20.71
C ALA A 137 4.91 10.90 -20.52
N ILE A 138 5.24 11.70 -19.49
CA ILE A 138 4.65 13.04 -19.27
C ILE A 138 4.95 13.95 -20.48
N LYS A 139 6.20 13.95 -20.95
CA LYS A 139 6.60 14.78 -22.11
C LYS A 139 5.91 14.35 -23.41
N VAL A 140 5.76 13.05 -23.63
CA VAL A 140 5.19 12.48 -24.87
C VAL A 140 3.67 12.65 -24.92
N LYS A 141 2.97 12.41 -23.82
CA LYS A 141 1.49 12.40 -23.77
C LYS A 141 0.84 13.78 -23.84
N LYS A 142 1.59 14.87 -23.77
CA LYS A 142 1.05 16.25 -23.81
C LYS A 142 -0.23 16.38 -22.98
N THR A 143 -0.15 16.10 -21.68
CA THR A 143 -1.32 16.03 -20.76
C THR A 143 -2.14 17.34 -20.68
N GLY A 144 -1.69 18.41 -21.32
CA GLY A 144 -2.35 19.72 -21.32
C GLY A 144 -2.33 20.45 -19.97
N ILE A 145 -1.67 19.87 -18.97
CA ILE A 145 -1.49 20.48 -17.66
C ILE A 145 -0.05 20.99 -17.58
N HIS A 146 0.08 22.31 -17.49
CA HIS A 146 1.36 22.96 -17.32
C HIS A 146 1.64 23.20 -15.83
N VAL A 147 2.65 22.55 -15.30
CA VAL A 147 3.17 22.85 -13.96
C VAL A 147 4.20 23.97 -14.12
N SER A 148 3.79 25.19 -13.85
CA SER A 148 4.69 26.35 -13.87
C SER A 148 5.63 26.33 -12.66
N ALA A 149 6.77 27.02 -12.76
CA ALA A 149 7.68 27.20 -11.61
C ALA A 149 6.98 27.86 -10.40
N ASN A 150 5.97 28.71 -10.65
CA ASN A 150 5.17 29.30 -9.61
C ASN A 150 4.24 28.30 -8.90
N ALA A 151 3.78 27.24 -9.60
CA ALA A 151 2.96 26.18 -9.01
C ALA A 151 3.75 25.34 -7.99
N LEU A 152 5.07 25.29 -8.08
CA LEU A 152 5.94 24.63 -7.11
C LEU A 152 6.11 25.43 -5.81
N LYS A 153 5.77 26.72 -5.80
CA LYS A 153 5.82 27.52 -4.56
C LYS A 153 4.78 27.00 -3.56
N PRO A 154 5.17 26.79 -2.29
CA PRO A 154 4.26 26.31 -1.26
C PRO A 154 3.07 27.25 -1.09
N GLN A 155 1.86 26.72 -1.30
CA GLN A 155 0.61 27.43 -1.00
C GLN A 155 -0.07 26.77 0.20
N ARG A 156 -0.17 27.51 1.30
CA ARG A 156 -0.66 27.01 2.59
C ARG A 156 -2.04 26.34 2.49
N GLU A 157 -2.93 26.92 1.70
CA GLU A 157 -4.30 26.40 1.54
C GLU A 157 -4.30 25.05 0.83
N VAL A 158 -3.59 24.93 -0.30
CA VAL A 158 -3.50 23.71 -1.10
C VAL A 158 -2.76 22.59 -0.33
N MET A 159 -1.64 22.93 0.31
CA MET A 159 -0.94 22.00 1.19
C MET A 159 -1.80 21.54 2.37
N GLY A 160 -2.55 22.47 2.96
CA GLY A 160 -3.51 22.16 4.03
C GLY A 160 -4.58 21.15 3.58
N GLU A 161 -5.14 21.32 2.37
CA GLU A 161 -6.08 20.34 1.80
C GLU A 161 -5.46 18.96 1.56
N ILE A 162 -4.22 18.93 1.05
CA ILE A 162 -3.49 17.67 0.82
C ILE A 162 -3.25 16.96 2.15
N LEU A 163 -2.76 17.66 3.15
CA LEU A 163 -2.46 17.11 4.47
C LEU A 163 -3.74 16.68 5.22
N LYS A 164 -4.82 17.45 5.10
CA LYS A 164 -6.13 17.11 5.72
C LYS A 164 -6.67 15.76 5.25
N VAL A 165 -6.38 15.39 4.00
CA VAL A 165 -6.74 14.08 3.45
C VAL A 165 -5.65 13.05 3.73
N GLY A 166 -4.39 13.41 3.55
CA GLY A 166 -3.26 12.49 3.60
C GLY A 166 -2.90 12.01 5.01
N ILE A 167 -2.92 12.90 6.01
CA ILE A 167 -2.54 12.54 7.38
C ILE A 167 -3.46 11.44 7.96
N PRO A 168 -4.81 11.57 7.92
CA PRO A 168 -5.67 10.50 8.43
C PRO A 168 -5.46 9.15 7.72
N VAL A 169 -5.22 9.16 6.40
CA VAL A 169 -4.95 7.94 5.64
C VAL A 169 -3.61 7.33 6.06
N ALA A 170 -2.55 8.13 6.19
CA ALA A 170 -1.24 7.65 6.60
C ALA A 170 -1.27 7.04 8.02
N ILE A 171 -1.96 7.69 8.96
CA ILE A 171 -2.12 7.15 10.32
C ILE A 171 -2.96 5.87 10.30
N GLN A 172 -4.02 5.82 9.49
CA GLN A 172 -4.84 4.62 9.29
C GLN A 172 -3.98 3.43 8.85
N ASP A 173 -3.15 3.62 7.81
CA ASP A 173 -2.27 2.57 7.29
C ASP A 173 -1.23 2.15 8.34
N GLY A 174 -0.67 3.10 9.07
CA GLY A 174 0.23 2.82 10.19
C GLY A 174 -0.43 1.97 11.29
N CYS A 175 -1.66 2.30 11.68
CA CYS A 175 -2.41 1.53 12.67
C CYS A 175 -2.74 0.10 12.18
N ILE A 176 -3.02 -0.08 10.89
CA ILE A 176 -3.21 -1.41 10.30
C ILE A 176 -1.93 -2.23 10.44
N GLN A 177 -0.76 -1.68 10.12
CA GLN A 177 0.52 -2.38 10.26
C GLN A 177 0.83 -2.75 11.72
N VAL A 178 0.57 -1.84 12.66
CA VAL A 178 0.72 -2.14 14.10
C VAL A 178 -0.21 -3.27 14.53
N ALA A 179 -1.46 -3.29 14.05
CA ALA A 179 -2.39 -4.37 14.34
C ALA A 179 -1.91 -5.73 13.81
N PHE A 180 -1.34 -5.77 12.60
CA PHE A 180 -0.72 -6.98 12.07
C PHE A 180 0.45 -7.47 12.93
N ILE A 181 1.32 -6.57 13.37
CA ILE A 181 2.43 -6.92 14.27
C ILE A 181 1.90 -7.54 15.57
N ILE A 182 0.86 -6.95 16.18
CA ILE A 182 0.26 -7.48 17.41
C ILE A 182 -0.33 -8.87 17.18
N ILE A 183 -1.06 -9.09 16.08
CA ILE A 183 -1.63 -10.40 15.74
C ILE A 183 -0.51 -11.44 15.53
N THR A 184 0.56 -11.07 14.82
CA THR A 184 1.73 -11.94 14.64
C THR A 184 2.39 -12.26 15.97
N MET A 185 2.50 -11.29 16.90
CA MET A 185 3.01 -11.56 18.25
C MET A 185 2.14 -12.56 19.02
N ILE A 186 0.80 -12.44 18.93
CA ILE A 186 -0.14 -13.40 19.53
C ILE A 186 0.08 -14.81 18.93
N ALA A 187 0.27 -14.90 17.61
CA ALA A 187 0.54 -16.16 16.93
C ALA A 187 1.86 -16.78 17.37
N ASN A 188 2.92 -15.97 17.51
CA ASN A 188 4.24 -16.44 17.95
C ASN A 188 4.21 -17.04 19.37
N HIS A 189 3.39 -16.49 20.27
CA HIS A 189 3.20 -17.06 21.62
C HIS A 189 2.52 -18.42 21.62
N ARG A 190 1.88 -18.83 20.52
CA ARG A 190 1.19 -20.11 20.38
C ARG A 190 2.08 -21.25 19.82
N GLY A 191 3.32 -20.95 19.51
CA GLY A 191 4.30 -21.90 19.04
C GLY A 191 4.70 -21.74 17.56
N LEU A 192 5.74 -22.48 17.18
CA LEU A 192 6.40 -22.34 15.88
C LEU A 192 5.47 -22.67 14.71
N ASP A 193 4.69 -23.75 14.81
CA ASP A 193 3.79 -24.19 13.75
C ASP A 193 2.69 -23.16 13.48
N THR A 194 2.17 -22.53 14.55
CA THR A 194 1.19 -21.46 14.46
C THR A 194 1.78 -20.21 13.78
N SER A 195 2.98 -19.83 14.19
CA SER A 195 3.68 -18.69 13.60
C SER A 195 3.96 -18.91 12.11
N ALA A 196 4.43 -20.09 11.73
CA ALA A 196 4.67 -20.45 10.34
C ALA A 196 3.36 -20.46 9.52
N ALA A 197 2.30 -21.03 10.06
CA ALA A 197 0.97 -21.06 9.42
C ALA A 197 0.43 -19.66 9.17
N VAL A 198 0.44 -18.77 10.18
CA VAL A 198 0.00 -17.38 10.05
C VAL A 198 0.85 -16.63 9.04
N GLY A 199 2.18 -16.77 9.07
CA GLY A 199 3.08 -16.10 8.12
C GLY A 199 2.83 -16.50 6.66
N ILE A 200 2.54 -17.77 6.38
CA ILE A 200 2.18 -18.24 5.01
C ILE A 200 0.82 -17.66 4.60
N VAL A 201 -0.17 -17.75 5.48
CA VAL A 201 -1.52 -17.26 5.21
C VAL A 201 -1.51 -15.74 4.95
N GLU A 202 -0.78 -14.96 5.72
CA GLU A 202 -0.65 -13.50 5.51
C GLU A 202 -0.09 -13.15 4.12
N LYS A 203 0.86 -13.91 3.60
CA LYS A 203 1.38 -13.72 2.24
C LYS A 203 0.31 -13.99 1.18
N ILE A 204 -0.45 -15.05 1.33
CA ILE A 204 -1.53 -15.41 0.41
C ILE A 204 -2.64 -14.34 0.46
N ILE A 205 -3.05 -13.95 1.65
CA ILE A 205 -4.06 -12.92 1.87
C ILE A 205 -3.61 -11.58 1.29
N SER A 206 -2.36 -11.19 1.46
CA SER A 206 -1.82 -9.96 0.87
C SER A 206 -1.99 -9.92 -0.65
N ALA A 207 -1.81 -11.05 -1.33
CA ALA A 207 -2.06 -11.15 -2.77
C ALA A 207 -3.56 -11.03 -3.11
N ILE A 208 -4.44 -11.65 -2.33
CA ILE A 208 -5.89 -11.57 -2.51
C ILE A 208 -6.40 -10.14 -2.26
N PHE A 209 -5.84 -9.45 -1.28
CA PHE A 209 -6.22 -8.08 -0.92
C PHE A 209 -5.79 -7.01 -1.92
N ILE A 210 -5.01 -7.34 -2.94
CA ILE A 210 -4.64 -6.39 -4.01
C ILE A 210 -5.90 -5.81 -4.68
N ILE A 211 -6.92 -6.65 -4.95
CA ILE A 211 -8.17 -6.19 -5.60
C ILE A 211 -8.98 -5.26 -4.68
N PRO A 212 -9.35 -5.64 -3.44
CA PRO A 212 -10.05 -4.74 -2.53
C PRO A 212 -9.30 -3.43 -2.28
N SER A 213 -8.00 -3.48 -2.02
CA SER A 213 -7.20 -2.29 -1.72
C SER A 213 -7.07 -1.33 -2.90
N SER A 214 -7.00 -1.84 -4.14
CA SER A 214 -6.98 -1.00 -5.33
C SER A 214 -8.27 -0.20 -5.53
N MET A 215 -9.39 -0.67 -4.97
CA MET A 215 -10.67 0.06 -5.04
C MET A 215 -10.65 1.36 -4.25
N LEU A 216 -9.86 1.49 -3.19
CA LEU A 216 -9.67 2.76 -2.49
C LEU A 216 -9.19 3.85 -3.46
N ALA A 217 -8.13 3.57 -4.22
CA ALA A 217 -7.59 4.52 -5.19
C ALA A 217 -8.56 4.78 -6.35
N THR A 218 -9.20 3.74 -6.86
CA THR A 218 -10.15 3.81 -7.98
C THR A 218 -11.38 4.64 -7.62
N VAL A 219 -12.04 4.32 -6.50
CA VAL A 219 -13.22 5.06 -6.03
C VAL A 219 -12.85 6.50 -5.68
N SER A 220 -11.70 6.71 -5.03
CA SER A 220 -11.23 8.05 -4.71
C SER A 220 -11.01 8.90 -5.97
N ALA A 221 -10.36 8.37 -7.01
CA ALA A 221 -10.09 9.09 -8.23
C ALA A 221 -11.38 9.41 -9.02
N LEU A 222 -12.22 8.40 -9.27
CA LEU A 222 -13.46 8.56 -10.04
C LEU A 222 -14.47 9.44 -9.30
N SER A 223 -14.63 9.25 -7.99
CA SER A 223 -15.54 10.09 -7.20
C SER A 223 -15.04 11.52 -7.14
N ALA A 224 -13.74 11.76 -6.98
CA ALA A 224 -13.18 13.11 -6.94
C ALA A 224 -13.43 13.87 -8.26
N GLN A 225 -13.28 13.22 -9.42
CA GLN A 225 -13.60 13.82 -10.72
C GLN A 225 -15.09 14.14 -10.85
N ASN A 226 -15.97 13.21 -10.47
CA ASN A 226 -17.41 13.45 -10.53
C ASN A 226 -17.86 14.57 -9.58
N ILE A 227 -17.29 14.64 -8.37
CA ILE A 227 -17.55 15.70 -7.40
C ILE A 227 -17.09 17.05 -7.96
N GLY A 228 -15.88 17.09 -8.54
CA GLY A 228 -15.36 18.31 -9.20
C GLY A 228 -16.26 18.81 -10.32
N ALA A 229 -16.86 17.90 -11.08
CA ALA A 229 -17.83 18.20 -12.14
C ALA A 229 -19.26 18.52 -11.63
N GLY A 230 -19.48 18.56 -10.29
CA GLY A 230 -20.81 18.77 -9.70
C GLY A 230 -21.76 17.57 -9.84
N LYS A 231 -21.27 16.41 -10.28
CA LYS A 231 -22.10 15.21 -10.55
C LYS A 231 -22.08 14.23 -9.37
N HIS A 232 -22.67 14.66 -8.25
CA HIS A 232 -22.67 13.89 -6.99
C HIS A 232 -23.36 12.52 -7.12
N ASP A 233 -24.44 12.43 -7.91
CA ASP A 233 -25.14 11.15 -8.16
C ASP A 233 -24.22 10.13 -8.84
N ARG A 234 -23.36 10.57 -9.76
CA ARG A 234 -22.38 9.68 -10.41
C ARG A 234 -21.28 9.23 -9.45
N ALA A 235 -20.88 10.10 -8.51
CA ALA A 235 -19.96 9.70 -7.45
C ALA A 235 -20.58 8.64 -6.53
N ALA A 236 -21.86 8.77 -6.17
CA ALA A 236 -22.60 7.76 -5.40
C ALA A 236 -22.77 6.45 -6.18
N LEU A 237 -23.04 6.50 -7.48
CA LEU A 237 -23.08 5.32 -8.35
C LEU A 237 -21.72 4.63 -8.43
N THR A 238 -20.62 5.38 -8.49
CA THR A 238 -19.26 4.83 -8.45
C THR A 238 -19.04 4.01 -7.18
N LEU A 239 -19.43 4.55 -6.01
CA LEU A 239 -19.36 3.84 -4.74
C LEU A 239 -20.20 2.56 -4.79
N LYS A 240 -21.46 2.64 -5.25
CA LYS A 240 -22.38 1.51 -5.31
C LYS A 240 -21.83 0.36 -6.16
N TYR A 241 -21.36 0.66 -7.37
CA TYR A 241 -20.81 -0.36 -8.26
C TYR A 241 -19.48 -0.94 -7.72
N ALA A 242 -18.59 -0.11 -7.19
CA ALA A 242 -17.35 -0.57 -6.59
C ALA A 242 -17.62 -1.50 -5.40
N THR A 243 -18.54 -1.13 -4.51
CA THR A 243 -18.96 -1.96 -3.38
C THR A 243 -19.56 -3.29 -3.85
N PHE A 244 -20.41 -3.27 -4.88
CA PHE A 244 -20.98 -4.49 -5.45
C PHE A 244 -19.90 -5.42 -6.02
N ILE A 245 -18.95 -4.87 -6.79
CA ILE A 245 -17.84 -5.64 -7.37
C ILE A 245 -16.98 -6.26 -6.27
N THR A 246 -16.60 -5.50 -5.26
CA THR A 246 -15.75 -6.01 -4.16
C THR A 246 -16.46 -7.01 -3.28
N CYS A 247 -17.75 -6.83 -3.00
CA CYS A 247 -18.56 -7.81 -2.27
C CYS A 247 -18.65 -9.12 -3.06
N THR A 248 -18.97 -9.04 -4.35
CA THR A 248 -19.04 -10.23 -5.22
C THR A 248 -17.69 -10.95 -5.26
N TYR A 249 -16.60 -10.22 -5.47
CA TYR A 249 -15.25 -10.77 -5.41
C TYR A 249 -14.96 -11.44 -4.07
N GLY A 250 -15.22 -10.75 -2.95
CA GLY A 250 -14.99 -11.28 -1.60
C GLY A 250 -15.78 -12.56 -1.32
N ILE A 251 -17.05 -12.61 -1.73
CA ILE A 251 -17.91 -13.81 -1.61
C ILE A 251 -17.35 -14.96 -2.44
N VAL A 252 -17.01 -14.72 -3.70
CA VAL A 252 -16.45 -15.76 -4.58
C VAL A 252 -15.15 -16.30 -4.01
N VAL A 253 -14.23 -15.44 -3.60
CA VAL A 253 -12.95 -15.86 -3.02
C VAL A 253 -13.16 -16.59 -1.70
N ALA A 254 -14.07 -16.11 -0.83
CA ALA A 254 -14.39 -16.79 0.41
C ALA A 254 -14.91 -18.21 0.17
N ILE A 255 -15.81 -18.40 -0.79
CA ILE A 255 -16.33 -19.72 -1.16
C ILE A 255 -15.23 -20.62 -1.70
N VAL A 256 -14.45 -20.13 -2.68
CA VAL A 256 -13.38 -20.90 -3.32
C VAL A 256 -12.35 -21.35 -2.28
N MET A 257 -11.95 -20.47 -1.38
CA MET A 257 -10.94 -20.78 -0.35
C MET A 257 -11.42 -21.80 0.69
N GLN A 258 -12.72 -21.99 0.89
CA GLN A 258 -13.20 -23.11 1.74
C GLN A 258 -12.76 -24.49 1.19
N PHE A 259 -12.64 -24.61 -0.11
CA PHE A 259 -12.31 -25.88 -0.77
C PHE A 259 -10.82 -26.04 -1.07
N ILE A 260 -10.12 -24.96 -1.50
CA ILE A 260 -8.76 -25.06 -2.02
C ILE A 260 -7.69 -24.67 -0.99
N ALA A 261 -8.05 -24.12 0.18
CA ALA A 261 -7.09 -23.58 1.15
C ALA A 261 -5.99 -24.60 1.55
N SER A 262 -6.36 -25.85 1.82
CA SER A 262 -5.39 -26.91 2.20
C SER A 262 -4.39 -27.20 1.08
N GLY A 263 -4.87 -27.33 -0.16
CA GLY A 263 -4.00 -27.55 -1.32
C GLY A 263 -3.07 -26.37 -1.58
N LEU A 264 -3.59 -25.14 -1.42
CA LEU A 264 -2.81 -23.94 -1.62
C LEU A 264 -1.69 -23.81 -0.56
N LEU A 265 -1.99 -24.09 0.70
CA LEU A 265 -0.98 -24.10 1.77
C LEU A 265 0.06 -25.20 1.58
N GLY A 266 -0.34 -26.38 1.07
CA GLY A 266 0.56 -27.47 0.73
C GLY A 266 1.61 -27.14 -0.35
N LEU A 267 1.42 -26.05 -1.13
CA LEU A 267 2.44 -25.56 -2.06
C LEU A 267 3.60 -24.84 -1.33
N PHE A 268 3.38 -24.36 -0.12
CA PHE A 268 4.37 -23.60 0.64
C PHE A 268 5.10 -24.43 1.70
N THR A 269 4.48 -25.50 2.19
CA THR A 269 5.06 -26.36 3.24
C THR A 269 4.55 -27.80 3.14
N SER A 270 5.41 -28.74 3.49
CA SER A 270 5.07 -30.17 3.60
C SER A 270 4.66 -30.56 5.02
N ASP A 271 4.73 -29.65 6.00
CA ASP A 271 4.36 -29.93 7.39
C ASP A 271 2.84 -29.97 7.54
N SER A 272 2.31 -31.15 7.88
CA SER A 272 0.88 -31.40 8.00
C SER A 272 0.21 -30.55 9.09
N ASN A 273 0.93 -30.25 10.21
CA ASN A 273 0.39 -29.42 11.29
C ASN A 273 0.24 -27.97 10.83
N VAL A 274 1.28 -27.43 10.17
CA VAL A 274 1.26 -26.08 9.60
C VAL A 274 0.16 -25.94 8.55
N VAL A 275 -0.01 -26.94 7.67
CA VAL A 275 -1.09 -26.95 6.67
C VAL A 275 -2.47 -26.98 7.34
N LEU A 276 -2.66 -27.78 8.39
CA LEU A 276 -3.93 -27.87 9.11
C LEU A 276 -4.29 -26.54 9.79
N LEU A 277 -3.37 -25.99 10.59
CA LEU A 277 -3.55 -24.72 11.29
C LEU A 277 -3.76 -23.55 10.32
N GLY A 278 -2.94 -23.49 9.26
CA GLY A 278 -3.07 -22.47 8.23
C GLY A 278 -4.39 -22.56 7.46
N THR A 279 -4.89 -23.77 7.20
CA THR A 279 -6.20 -23.96 6.55
C THR A 279 -7.32 -23.43 7.42
N GLN A 280 -7.29 -23.68 8.72
CA GLN A 280 -8.27 -23.14 9.67
C GLN A 280 -8.24 -21.62 9.68
N TYR A 281 -7.07 -21.02 9.83
CA TYR A 281 -6.89 -19.58 9.83
C TYR A 281 -7.31 -18.94 8.50
N MET A 282 -6.92 -19.51 7.36
CA MET A 282 -7.29 -19.04 6.04
C MET A 282 -8.80 -19.02 5.85
N ARG A 283 -9.51 -20.08 6.21
CA ARG A 283 -10.96 -20.22 6.02
C ARG A 283 -11.75 -19.19 6.83
N SER A 284 -11.30 -18.84 8.03
CA SER A 284 -11.95 -17.81 8.83
C SER A 284 -11.57 -16.40 8.34
N TYR A 285 -10.27 -16.15 8.15
CA TYR A 285 -9.80 -14.81 7.80
C TYR A 285 -10.24 -14.35 6.41
N ILE A 286 -10.37 -15.26 5.45
CA ILE A 286 -10.76 -14.89 4.08
C ILE A 286 -12.13 -14.20 3.98
N ILE A 287 -13.01 -14.43 4.93
CA ILE A 287 -14.33 -13.79 5.00
C ILE A 287 -14.18 -12.26 5.18
N ASP A 288 -13.11 -11.82 5.87
CA ASP A 288 -12.79 -10.39 6.04
C ASP A 288 -12.57 -9.67 4.71
N THR A 289 -12.20 -10.38 3.65
CA THR A 289 -11.97 -9.78 2.31
C THR A 289 -13.20 -9.02 1.79
N MET A 290 -14.41 -9.51 2.07
CA MET A 290 -15.65 -8.85 1.70
C MET A 290 -15.83 -7.53 2.48
N PHE A 291 -15.67 -7.58 3.80
CA PHE A 291 -15.83 -6.41 4.67
C PHE A 291 -14.74 -5.36 4.41
N ALA A 292 -13.49 -5.80 4.23
CA ALA A 292 -12.39 -4.93 3.87
C ALA A 292 -12.63 -4.24 2.52
N GLY A 293 -13.19 -4.94 1.54
CA GLY A 293 -13.57 -4.37 0.24
C GLY A 293 -14.57 -3.22 0.38
N VAL A 294 -15.60 -3.38 1.20
CA VAL A 294 -16.55 -2.32 1.53
C VAL A 294 -15.83 -1.15 2.20
N HIS A 295 -15.02 -1.44 3.21
CA HIS A 295 -14.24 -0.42 3.93
C HIS A 295 -13.37 0.41 2.98
N PHE A 296 -12.63 -0.21 2.08
CA PHE A 296 -11.78 0.50 1.11
C PHE A 296 -12.58 1.36 0.13
N CYS A 297 -13.74 0.89 -0.34
CA CYS A 297 -14.62 1.67 -1.19
C CYS A 297 -15.14 2.94 -0.49
N PHE A 298 -15.64 2.80 0.75
CA PHE A 298 -16.12 3.94 1.53
C PHE A 298 -14.98 4.89 1.91
N SER A 299 -13.82 4.38 2.30
CA SER A 299 -12.64 5.21 2.60
C SER A 299 -12.21 6.03 1.39
N GLY A 300 -12.19 5.44 0.18
CA GLY A 300 -11.93 6.15 -1.06
C GLY A 300 -12.97 7.23 -1.36
N TYR A 301 -14.23 6.93 -1.15
CA TYR A 301 -15.33 7.88 -1.34
C TYR A 301 -15.24 9.07 -0.38
N PHE A 302 -15.02 8.82 0.91
CA PHE A 302 -14.84 9.90 1.89
C PHE A 302 -13.58 10.73 1.62
N ALA A 303 -12.49 10.10 1.17
CA ALA A 303 -11.28 10.82 0.75
C ALA A 303 -11.55 11.73 -0.44
N ALA A 304 -12.39 11.33 -1.41
CA ALA A 304 -12.79 12.16 -2.53
C ALA A 304 -13.54 13.43 -2.09
N TYR A 305 -14.34 13.35 -1.02
CA TYR A 305 -15.01 14.50 -0.38
C TYR A 305 -14.10 15.31 0.56
N GLY A 306 -12.84 14.91 0.74
CA GLY A 306 -11.93 15.56 1.71
C GLY A 306 -12.24 15.23 3.17
N LYS A 307 -12.99 14.15 3.42
CA LYS A 307 -13.45 13.69 4.75
C LYS A 307 -12.78 12.35 5.15
N SER A 308 -11.52 12.15 4.82
CA SER A 308 -10.77 10.92 5.09
C SER A 308 -10.71 10.54 6.58
N TYR A 309 -10.91 11.52 7.48
CA TYR A 309 -10.98 11.26 8.92
C TYR A 309 -12.10 10.28 9.30
N ILE A 310 -13.17 10.17 8.49
CA ILE A 310 -14.27 9.21 8.75
C ILE A 310 -13.78 7.78 8.57
N GLY A 311 -13.04 7.50 7.47
CA GLY A 311 -12.43 6.20 7.23
C GLY A 311 -11.40 5.84 8.32
N PHE A 312 -10.58 6.80 8.70
CA PHE A 312 -9.63 6.66 9.80
C PHE A 312 -10.31 6.31 11.13
N LEU A 313 -11.35 7.06 11.52
CA LEU A 313 -12.07 6.82 12.78
C LEU A 313 -12.73 5.43 12.80
N HIS A 314 -13.39 5.04 11.71
CA HIS A 314 -13.96 3.71 11.56
C HIS A 314 -12.89 2.62 11.72
N ASN A 315 -11.73 2.79 11.08
CA ASN A 315 -10.64 1.82 11.14
C ASN A 315 -10.05 1.69 12.54
N ILE A 316 -9.80 2.80 13.24
CA ILE A 316 -9.29 2.78 14.64
C ILE A 316 -10.28 2.08 15.57
N ILE A 317 -11.57 2.39 15.46
CA ILE A 317 -12.60 1.73 16.28
C ILE A 317 -12.58 0.22 16.01
N SER A 318 -12.56 -0.18 14.74
CA SER A 318 -12.51 -1.59 14.35
C SER A 318 -11.26 -2.31 14.89
N ILE A 319 -10.08 -1.70 14.76
CA ILE A 319 -8.83 -2.30 15.25
C ILE A 319 -8.84 -2.41 16.78
N THR A 320 -9.19 -1.31 17.47
CA THR A 320 -9.04 -1.22 18.93
C THR A 320 -10.08 -2.04 19.69
N PHE A 321 -11.32 -2.10 19.20
CA PHE A 321 -12.43 -2.72 19.93
C PHE A 321 -12.86 -4.08 19.37
N VAL A 322 -12.52 -4.40 18.12
CA VAL A 322 -12.95 -5.65 17.50
C VAL A 322 -11.76 -6.54 17.14
N ARG A 323 -10.85 -6.06 16.29
CA ARG A 323 -9.83 -6.91 15.68
C ARG A 323 -8.77 -7.40 16.69
N VAL A 324 -8.14 -6.52 17.43
CA VAL A 324 -7.09 -6.87 18.38
C VAL A 324 -7.66 -7.59 19.61
N PRO A 325 -8.71 -7.06 20.31
CA PRO A 325 -9.31 -7.78 21.44
C PRO A 325 -9.96 -9.09 21.03
N GLY A 326 -10.61 -9.13 19.85
CA GLY A 326 -11.24 -10.34 19.33
C GLY A 326 -10.20 -11.44 19.08
N SER A 327 -9.09 -11.14 18.41
CA SER A 327 -8.00 -12.09 18.18
C SER A 327 -7.37 -12.58 19.49
N TYR A 328 -7.18 -11.68 20.45
CA TYR A 328 -6.64 -12.05 21.78
C TYR A 328 -7.60 -12.95 22.56
N LEU A 329 -8.89 -12.62 22.62
CA LEU A 329 -9.89 -13.42 23.31
C LEU A 329 -10.08 -14.79 22.63
N ALA A 330 -10.17 -14.82 21.30
CA ALA A 330 -10.29 -16.06 20.55
C ALA A 330 -9.06 -16.94 20.75
N SER A 331 -7.86 -16.37 20.78
CA SER A 331 -6.63 -17.10 21.10
C SER A 331 -6.64 -17.75 22.49
N LYS A 332 -7.29 -17.13 23.47
CA LYS A 332 -7.44 -17.71 24.82
C LYS A 332 -8.58 -18.71 24.95
N LEU A 333 -9.72 -18.43 24.32
CA LEU A 333 -10.91 -19.27 24.41
C LEU A 333 -10.81 -20.54 23.57
N PHE A 334 -10.08 -20.49 22.48
CA PHE A 334 -9.91 -21.60 21.51
C PHE A 334 -8.43 -21.93 21.28
N PRO A 335 -7.70 -22.40 22.33
CA PRO A 335 -6.26 -22.64 22.21
C PRO A 335 -5.87 -23.76 21.23
N ALA A 336 -6.81 -24.69 20.95
CA ALA A 336 -6.57 -25.82 20.06
C ALA A 336 -6.83 -25.52 18.58
N THR A 337 -7.38 -24.36 18.24
CA THR A 337 -7.76 -24.02 16.85
C THR A 337 -7.29 -22.63 16.47
N LEU A 338 -7.14 -22.39 15.17
CA LEU A 338 -6.90 -21.04 14.61
C LEU A 338 -8.14 -20.46 13.93
N PHE A 339 -9.33 -20.96 14.27
CA PHE A 339 -10.61 -20.32 13.91
C PHE A 339 -10.84 -19.08 14.77
N SER A 340 -10.13 -18.01 14.51
CA SER A 340 -10.31 -16.77 15.29
C SER A 340 -10.32 -15.52 14.40
#